data_18d90e40da6b39a6e4461314b078639f
#
_entry.id   18d90e40da6b39a6e4461314b078639f
#
_cell.length_a   1.000
_cell.length_b   1.000
_cell.length_c   1.000
_cell.angle_alpha   90.00
_cell.angle_beta   90.00
_cell.angle_gamma   90.00
#
_symmetry.space_group_name_H-M   'P 1'
#
loop_
_entity.id
_entity.type
_entity.pdbx_description
1 polymer ?
#
loop_
_entity_poly.entity_id
_entity_poly.type
_entity_poly.pdbx_seq_one_letter_code
_entity_poly.pdbx_strand_id
1 'polypeptide(L)'
;QVEPVYESELEFDQDELEDKAKKVRDLFKKYAEQRKLKLGKDVLKSFKELDTMSVGDRTASLLKISNEQKQKLLETLNPGIRLKKVLEILRDEMKIKQLEKKLKKEASDKFSDTKKADFLQDQLRNIQKELGQMEDPKAEMDEIAEQIKQAKMPEEVENEAEKELKKLRMMSPMSSEAN
;
A
#
# COMPACT_ATOMS: atom_id res chain seq x y z
N GLN A 1 23.54 -5.77 -19.35
CA GLN A 1 24.46 -5.05 -18.45
C GLN A 1 23.59 -4.13 -17.60
N VAL A 2 23.69 -4.23 -16.28
CA VAL A 2 22.96 -3.38 -15.36
C VAL A 2 23.97 -2.33 -14.84
N GLU A 3 23.71 -1.07 -15.11
CA GLU A 3 24.52 0.02 -14.57
C GLU A 3 24.04 0.38 -13.16
N PRO A 4 24.90 0.38 -12.15
CA PRO A 4 24.52 0.83 -10.82
C PRO A 4 24.31 2.35 -10.83
N VAL A 5 23.21 2.81 -10.21
CA VAL A 5 22.95 4.24 -9.96
C VAL A 5 23.22 4.54 -8.51
N TYR A 6 24.10 5.48 -8.23
CA TYR A 6 24.46 5.89 -6.89
C TYR A 6 23.66 7.13 -6.46
N GLU A 7 23.03 7.07 -5.30
CA GLU A 7 22.25 8.20 -4.74
C GLU A 7 23.14 9.45 -4.50
N SER A 8 24.44 9.25 -4.27
CA SER A 8 25.41 10.33 -4.13
C SER A 8 25.64 11.18 -5.39
N GLU A 9 25.23 10.70 -6.56
CA GLU A 9 25.31 11.41 -7.84
C GLU A 9 24.11 12.30 -8.12
N LEU A 10 23.09 12.25 -7.24
CA LEU A 10 21.86 13.03 -7.39
C LEU A 10 21.98 14.36 -6.63
N GLU A 11 21.69 15.46 -7.31
CA GLU A 11 21.60 16.77 -6.66
C GLU A 11 20.33 16.85 -5.81
N PHE A 12 20.48 17.17 -4.52
CA PHE A 12 19.37 17.44 -3.59
C PHE A 12 19.82 18.44 -2.51
N ASP A 13 18.87 19.22 -2.03
CA ASP A 13 19.05 20.13 -0.91
C ASP A 13 19.10 19.31 0.41
N GLN A 14 20.21 19.40 1.10
CA GLN A 14 20.48 18.62 2.30
C GLN A 14 19.60 19.05 3.47
N ASP A 15 19.35 20.35 3.61
CA ASP A 15 18.51 20.89 4.67
C ASP A 15 17.05 20.47 4.46
N GLU A 16 16.56 20.51 3.22
CA GLU A 16 15.23 20.03 2.85
C GLU A 16 15.08 18.53 3.10
N LEU A 17 16.12 17.75 2.81
CA LEU A 17 16.14 16.30 3.03
C LEU A 17 16.06 15.97 4.52
N GLU A 18 16.84 16.65 5.36
CA GLU A 18 16.81 16.47 6.82
C GLU A 18 15.46 16.82 7.43
N ASP A 19 14.87 17.90 6.97
CA ASP A 19 13.53 18.34 7.40
C ASP A 19 12.45 17.30 7.05
N LYS A 20 12.52 16.73 5.83
CA LYS A 20 11.63 15.65 5.42
C LYS A 20 11.84 14.38 6.24
N ALA A 21 13.08 13.98 6.47
CA ALA A 21 13.41 12.82 7.27
C ALA A 21 12.92 12.96 8.72
N LYS A 22 13.07 14.14 9.32
CA LYS A 22 12.52 14.44 10.64
C LYS A 22 10.99 14.29 10.65
N LYS A 23 10.30 14.86 9.68
CA LYS A 23 8.84 14.73 9.53
C LYS A 23 8.41 13.27 9.38
N VAL A 24 9.17 12.46 8.60
CA VAL A 24 8.90 11.01 8.46
C VAL A 24 9.04 10.31 9.81
N ARG A 25 10.11 10.57 10.58
CA ARG A 25 10.33 9.97 11.91
C ARG A 25 9.18 10.28 12.87
N ASP A 26 8.79 11.55 12.94
CA ASP A 26 7.71 12.00 13.83
C ASP A 26 6.36 11.38 13.45
N LEU A 27 6.06 11.33 12.14
CA LEU A 27 4.82 10.78 11.64
C LEU A 27 4.77 9.26 11.78
N PHE A 28 5.88 8.58 11.51
CA PHE A 28 6.00 7.14 11.71
C PHE A 28 5.80 6.72 13.16
N LYS A 29 6.33 7.49 14.12
CA LYS A 29 6.08 7.24 15.53
C LYS A 29 4.58 7.26 15.85
N LYS A 30 3.87 8.29 15.39
CA LYS A 30 2.40 8.39 15.55
C LYS A 30 1.66 7.24 14.87
N TYR A 31 2.07 6.85 13.66
CA TYR A 31 1.53 5.70 12.95
C TYR A 31 1.72 4.40 13.74
N ALA A 32 2.93 4.15 14.23
CA ALA A 32 3.24 2.97 15.02
C ALA A 32 2.40 2.86 16.29
N GLU A 33 2.19 3.98 16.99
CA GLU A 33 1.32 4.07 18.16
C GLU A 33 -0.15 3.79 17.80
N GLN A 34 -0.66 4.39 16.72
CA GLN A 34 -2.05 4.19 16.27
C GLN A 34 -2.33 2.77 15.81
N ARG A 35 -1.37 2.14 15.12
CA ARG A 35 -1.45 0.76 14.64
C ARG A 35 -1.09 -0.27 15.72
N LYS A 36 -0.66 0.17 16.91
CA LYS A 36 -0.16 -0.68 18.01
C LYS A 36 0.92 -1.65 17.53
N LEU A 37 1.84 -1.16 16.70
CA LEU A 37 2.93 -1.99 16.21
C LEU A 37 3.83 -2.39 17.39
N LYS A 38 4.04 -3.69 17.56
CA LYS A 38 4.96 -4.23 18.57
C LYS A 38 6.40 -4.10 18.05
N LEU A 39 6.89 -2.86 17.95
CA LEU A 39 8.27 -2.61 17.60
C LEU A 39 9.16 -2.85 18.82
N GLY A 40 10.18 -3.69 18.68
CA GLY A 40 11.17 -3.89 19.72
C GLY A 40 11.89 -2.56 20.07
N LYS A 41 12.35 -2.45 21.32
CA LYS A 41 13.09 -1.25 21.77
C LYS A 41 14.32 -0.97 20.88
N ASP A 42 14.97 -2.03 20.40
CA ASP A 42 16.12 -1.95 19.53
C ASP A 42 15.78 -1.37 18.15
N VAL A 43 14.60 -1.72 17.61
CA VAL A 43 14.11 -1.15 16.34
C VAL A 43 13.83 0.34 16.49
N LEU A 44 13.21 0.75 17.59
CA LEU A 44 12.94 2.17 17.86
C LEU A 44 14.23 2.98 18.09
N LYS A 45 15.23 2.37 18.70
CA LYS A 45 16.53 3.00 18.93
C LYS A 45 17.28 3.14 17.60
N SER A 46 17.42 2.06 16.84
CA SER A 46 18.07 2.08 15.54
C SER A 46 17.40 3.06 14.57
N PHE A 47 16.05 3.18 14.63
CA PHE A 47 15.32 4.12 13.78
C PHE A 47 15.66 5.59 14.04
N LYS A 48 16.01 5.94 15.28
CA LYS A 48 16.47 7.30 15.63
C LYS A 48 17.89 7.59 15.14
N GLU A 49 18.73 6.54 15.07
CA GLU A 49 20.15 6.62 14.71
C GLU A 49 20.37 6.47 13.19
N LEU A 50 19.30 6.17 12.40
CA LEU A 50 19.37 6.06 10.95
C LEU A 50 19.82 7.40 10.33
N ASP A 51 20.68 7.29 9.31
CA ASP A 51 21.00 8.42 8.46
C ASP A 51 19.75 8.90 7.69
N THR A 52 19.82 10.12 7.18
CA THR A 52 18.69 10.79 6.55
C THR A 52 18.19 10.06 5.30
N MET A 53 19.06 9.42 4.54
CA MET A 53 18.72 8.71 3.30
C MET A 53 18.01 7.40 3.60
N SER A 54 18.46 6.65 4.61
CA SER A 54 17.90 5.34 4.99
C SER A 54 16.55 5.41 5.70
N VAL A 55 16.16 6.58 6.21
CA VAL A 55 14.89 6.75 6.95
C VAL A 55 13.67 6.38 6.09
N GLY A 56 13.68 6.78 4.82
CA GLY A 56 12.58 6.49 3.89
C GLY A 56 12.39 4.99 3.67
N ASP A 57 13.48 4.29 3.36
CA ASP A 57 13.46 2.85 3.06
C ASP A 57 13.11 2.03 4.29
N ARG A 58 13.65 2.38 5.43
CA ARG A 58 13.33 1.71 6.69
C ARG A 58 11.87 1.92 7.07
N THR A 59 11.34 3.12 6.87
CA THR A 59 9.92 3.39 7.08
C THR A 59 9.06 2.55 6.15
N ALA A 60 9.34 2.56 4.85
CA ALA A 60 8.61 1.79 3.84
C ALA A 60 8.59 0.28 4.15
N SER A 61 9.71 -0.28 4.66
CA SER A 61 9.78 -1.69 5.05
C SER A 61 8.84 -2.06 6.20
N LEU A 62 8.54 -1.11 7.09
CA LEU A 62 7.70 -1.30 8.28
C LEU A 62 6.22 -0.94 8.05
N LEU A 63 5.92 -0.25 6.93
CA LEU A 63 4.56 0.07 6.55
C LEU A 63 3.82 -1.15 6.00
N LYS A 64 2.53 -1.24 6.30
CA LYS A 64 1.61 -2.24 5.74
C LYS A 64 1.00 -1.69 4.45
N ILE A 65 1.80 -1.62 3.42
CA ILE A 65 1.43 -1.16 2.08
C ILE A 65 1.64 -2.27 1.05
N SER A 66 1.00 -2.15 -0.11
CA SER A 66 1.10 -3.13 -1.19
C SER A 66 2.54 -3.27 -1.72
N ASN A 67 2.83 -4.39 -2.36
CA ASN A 67 4.13 -4.61 -2.98
C ASN A 67 4.39 -3.62 -4.12
N GLU A 68 3.35 -3.23 -4.87
CA GLU A 68 3.46 -2.23 -5.92
C GLU A 68 3.85 -0.86 -5.35
N GLN A 69 3.23 -0.45 -4.24
CA GLN A 69 3.63 0.79 -3.56
C GLN A 69 5.07 0.75 -3.07
N LYS A 70 5.53 -0.39 -2.54
CA LYS A 70 6.93 -0.60 -2.16
C LYS A 70 7.84 -0.53 -3.38
N GLN A 71 7.44 -1.15 -4.48
CA GLN A 71 8.18 -1.14 -5.73
C GLN A 71 8.32 0.29 -6.29
N LYS A 72 7.21 1.05 -6.34
CA LYS A 72 7.24 2.47 -6.74
C LYS A 72 8.15 3.34 -5.87
N LEU A 73 8.29 3.01 -4.58
CA LEU A 73 9.25 3.69 -3.70
C LEU A 73 10.69 3.31 -4.04
N LEU A 74 10.97 2.04 -4.30
CA LEU A 74 12.30 1.55 -4.70
C LEU A 74 12.76 2.14 -6.03
N GLU A 75 11.85 2.29 -6.99
CA GLU A 75 12.12 2.91 -8.31
C GLU A 75 12.37 4.42 -8.21
N THR A 76 12.05 5.03 -7.07
CA THR A 76 12.26 6.46 -6.84
C THR A 76 13.69 6.69 -6.35
N LEU A 77 14.62 6.92 -7.25
CA LEU A 77 16.04 7.08 -6.96
C LEU A 77 16.33 8.31 -6.10
N ASN A 78 15.67 9.45 -6.36
CA ASN A 78 15.90 10.67 -5.59
C ASN A 78 15.37 10.53 -4.15
N PRO A 79 16.24 10.62 -3.11
CA PRO A 79 15.86 10.41 -1.71
C PRO A 79 14.86 11.46 -1.20
N GLY A 80 14.95 12.71 -1.66
CA GLY A 80 14.01 13.77 -1.28
C GLY A 80 12.60 13.53 -1.80
N ILE A 81 12.47 13.00 -3.04
CA ILE A 81 11.19 12.60 -3.64
C ILE A 81 10.66 11.33 -2.95
N ARG A 82 11.54 10.37 -2.65
CA ARG A 82 11.18 9.14 -1.93
C ARG A 82 10.62 9.44 -0.54
N LEU A 83 11.28 10.31 0.23
CA LEU A 83 10.78 10.77 1.55
C LEU A 83 9.43 11.48 1.44
N LYS A 84 9.23 12.31 0.39
CA LYS A 84 7.94 12.95 0.15
C LYS A 84 6.83 11.93 -0.07
N LYS A 85 7.06 10.92 -0.92
CA LYS A 85 6.09 9.82 -1.15
C LYS A 85 5.81 9.03 0.13
N VAL A 86 6.83 8.73 0.93
CA VAL A 86 6.66 8.06 2.22
C VAL A 86 5.80 8.89 3.18
N LEU A 87 5.98 10.22 3.21
CA LEU A 87 5.13 11.11 4.00
C LEU A 87 3.67 11.10 3.55
N GLU A 88 3.42 11.09 2.26
CA GLU A 88 2.08 11.00 1.68
C GLU A 88 1.41 9.68 2.09
N ILE A 89 2.09 8.56 1.87
CA ILE A 89 1.61 7.23 2.27
C ILE A 89 1.31 7.16 3.78
N LEU A 90 2.20 7.66 4.63
CA LEU A 90 1.99 7.69 6.08
C LEU A 90 0.73 8.48 6.46
N ARG A 91 0.50 9.63 5.82
CA ARG A 91 -0.69 10.44 6.07
C ARG A 91 -1.97 9.72 5.68
N ASP A 92 -1.95 9.05 4.53
CA ASP A 92 -3.11 8.32 4.03
C ASP A 92 -3.41 7.10 4.90
N GLU A 93 -2.40 6.34 5.29
CA GLU A 93 -2.53 5.23 6.24
C GLU A 93 -3.12 5.68 7.60
N MET A 94 -2.73 6.87 8.07
CA MET A 94 -3.28 7.44 9.31
C MET A 94 -4.74 7.88 9.13
N LYS A 95 -5.10 8.46 7.97
CA LYS A 95 -6.50 8.83 7.65
C LYS A 95 -7.37 7.57 7.59
N ILE A 96 -6.93 6.52 6.89
CA ILE A 96 -7.63 5.23 6.82
C ILE A 96 -7.88 4.72 8.24
N LYS A 97 -6.88 4.74 9.10
CA LYS A 97 -7.02 4.26 10.48
C LYS A 97 -8.01 5.06 11.32
N GLN A 98 -8.07 6.37 11.10
CA GLN A 98 -9.07 7.22 11.76
C GLN A 98 -10.48 6.92 11.25
N LEU A 99 -10.65 6.71 9.95
CA LEU A 99 -11.92 6.33 9.34
C LEU A 99 -12.37 4.95 9.80
N GLU A 100 -11.47 3.96 9.85
CA GLU A 100 -11.75 2.64 10.46
C GLU A 100 -12.33 2.76 11.88
N LYS A 101 -11.73 3.64 12.71
CA LYS A 101 -12.22 3.84 14.07
C LYS A 101 -13.61 4.47 14.13
N LYS A 102 -13.87 5.46 13.26
CA LYS A 102 -15.18 6.12 13.17
C LYS A 102 -16.25 5.13 12.71
N LEU A 103 -15.98 4.38 11.63
CA LEU A 103 -16.89 3.37 11.10
C LEU A 103 -17.20 2.26 12.11
N LYS A 104 -16.18 1.79 12.84
CA LYS A 104 -16.39 0.81 13.91
C LYS A 104 -17.32 1.33 15.00
N LYS A 105 -17.20 2.60 15.34
CA LYS A 105 -18.08 3.22 16.33
C LYS A 105 -19.51 3.34 15.81
N GLU A 106 -19.70 3.85 14.61
CA GLU A 106 -21.01 4.02 13.97
C GLU A 106 -21.73 2.70 13.73
N ALA A 107 -20.99 1.68 13.28
CA ALA A 107 -21.53 0.34 13.09
C ALA A 107 -21.87 -0.34 14.42
N SER A 108 -21.15 -0.02 15.53
CA SER A 108 -21.47 -0.52 16.86
C SER A 108 -22.87 -0.10 17.33
N ASP A 109 -23.28 1.07 16.91
CA ASP A 109 -24.52 1.68 17.38
C ASP A 109 -25.74 1.30 16.51
N LYS A 110 -25.52 0.75 15.29
CA LYS A 110 -26.58 0.58 14.30
C LYS A 110 -26.89 -0.86 13.83
N PHE A 111 -26.00 -1.83 14.04
CA PHE A 111 -26.14 -3.15 13.42
C PHE A 111 -25.87 -4.33 14.37
N SER A 112 -26.58 -5.47 14.14
CA SER A 112 -26.23 -6.77 14.73
C SER A 112 -24.84 -7.24 14.23
N ASP A 113 -24.12 -8.01 15.05
CA ASP A 113 -22.69 -8.30 14.85
C ASP A 113 -22.30 -8.88 13.47
N THR A 114 -23.17 -9.64 12.84
CA THR A 114 -22.91 -10.25 11.52
C THR A 114 -22.97 -9.23 10.37
N LYS A 115 -24.01 -8.40 10.34
CA LYS A 115 -24.16 -7.35 9.31
C LYS A 115 -23.13 -6.21 9.46
N LYS A 116 -22.56 -6.09 10.63
CA LYS A 116 -21.55 -5.10 10.99
C LYS A 116 -20.18 -5.34 10.33
N ALA A 117 -19.79 -6.61 10.24
CA ALA A 117 -18.51 -6.99 9.62
C ALA A 117 -18.55 -6.70 8.11
N ASP A 118 -19.62 -7.12 7.42
CA ASP A 118 -19.79 -6.92 5.98
C ASP A 118 -19.84 -5.43 5.62
N PHE A 119 -20.63 -4.64 6.36
CA PHE A 119 -20.72 -3.19 6.14
C PHE A 119 -19.37 -2.49 6.33
N LEU A 120 -18.61 -2.87 7.35
CA LEU A 120 -17.29 -2.29 7.61
C LEU A 120 -16.27 -2.64 6.52
N GLN A 121 -16.36 -3.84 5.99
CA GLN A 121 -15.49 -4.32 4.92
C GLN A 121 -15.78 -3.57 3.61
N ASP A 122 -17.05 -3.39 3.26
CA ASP A 122 -17.45 -2.63 2.08
C ASP A 122 -17.03 -1.16 2.17
N GLN A 123 -17.21 -0.54 3.34
CA GLN A 123 -16.80 0.85 3.54
C GLN A 123 -15.28 1.03 3.47
N LEU A 124 -14.51 0.11 4.04
CA LEU A 124 -13.05 0.14 3.93
C LEU A 124 -12.60 0.02 2.47
N ARG A 125 -13.23 -0.87 1.70
CA ARG A 125 -12.95 -1.06 0.29
C ARG A 125 -13.23 0.20 -0.52
N ASN A 126 -14.36 0.87 -0.27
CA ASN A 126 -14.70 2.13 -0.94
C ASN A 126 -13.68 3.24 -0.63
N ILE A 127 -13.27 3.36 0.64
CA ILE A 127 -12.27 4.33 1.06
C ILE A 127 -10.91 4.06 0.41
N GLN A 128 -10.50 2.80 0.31
CA GLN A 128 -9.25 2.43 -0.35
C GLN A 128 -9.27 2.76 -1.84
N LYS A 129 -10.42 2.57 -2.51
CA LYS A 129 -10.62 3.01 -3.90
C LYS A 129 -10.53 4.53 -4.04
N GLU A 130 -11.19 5.30 -3.19
CA GLU A 130 -11.15 6.77 -3.21
C GLU A 130 -9.74 7.33 -2.98
N LEU A 131 -8.91 6.62 -2.21
CA LEU A 131 -7.51 6.97 -1.97
C LEU A 131 -6.54 6.47 -3.06
N GLY A 132 -7.04 5.79 -4.09
CA GLY A 132 -6.21 5.23 -5.16
C GLY A 132 -5.23 4.14 -4.68
N GLN A 133 -5.51 3.53 -3.53
CA GLN A 133 -4.65 2.51 -2.93
C GLN A 133 -4.98 1.08 -3.38
N MET A 134 -6.10 0.89 -4.08
CA MET A 134 -6.49 -0.35 -4.74
C MET A 134 -6.87 -0.06 -6.18
N GLU A 135 -6.26 -0.74 -7.10
CA GLU A 135 -6.81 -0.88 -8.45
C GLU A 135 -8.16 -1.59 -8.35
N ASP A 136 -9.12 -1.20 -9.17
CA ASP A 136 -10.44 -1.85 -9.14
C ASP A 136 -10.27 -3.31 -9.61
N PRO A 137 -10.52 -4.33 -8.76
CA PRO A 137 -10.38 -5.72 -9.19
C PRO A 137 -11.23 -6.06 -10.41
N LYS A 138 -12.27 -5.25 -10.68
CA LYS A 138 -13.04 -5.37 -11.92
C LYS A 138 -12.28 -4.81 -13.12
N ALA A 139 -11.60 -3.67 -12.96
CA ALA A 139 -10.81 -3.10 -14.04
C ALA A 139 -9.64 -4.01 -14.39
N GLU A 140 -8.95 -4.57 -13.40
CA GLU A 140 -7.87 -5.53 -13.59
C GLU A 140 -8.36 -6.82 -14.30
N MET A 141 -9.50 -7.35 -13.88
CA MET A 141 -10.12 -8.51 -14.54
C MET A 141 -10.63 -8.21 -15.95
N ASP A 142 -11.04 -6.99 -16.23
CA ASP A 142 -11.46 -6.55 -17.55
C ASP A 142 -10.23 -6.34 -18.46
N GLU A 143 -9.10 -5.85 -17.94
CA GLU A 143 -7.83 -5.82 -18.66
C GLU A 143 -7.33 -7.22 -19.00
N ILE A 144 -7.38 -8.18 -18.08
CA ILE A 144 -7.02 -9.58 -18.33
C ILE A 144 -7.95 -10.19 -19.43
N ALA A 145 -9.25 -9.90 -19.39
CA ALA A 145 -10.19 -10.36 -20.42
C ALA A 145 -9.84 -9.82 -21.82
N GLU A 146 -9.40 -8.56 -21.89
CA GLU A 146 -8.94 -7.98 -23.15
C GLU A 146 -7.61 -8.60 -23.63
N GLN A 147 -6.68 -8.84 -22.72
CA GLN A 147 -5.41 -9.50 -23.06
C GLN A 147 -5.61 -10.93 -23.58
N ILE A 148 -6.54 -11.70 -22.98
CA ILE A 148 -6.93 -13.03 -23.46
C ILE A 148 -7.39 -12.96 -24.92
N LYS A 149 -8.29 -12.02 -25.26
CA LYS A 149 -8.79 -11.83 -26.63
C LYS A 149 -7.70 -11.38 -27.61
N GLN A 150 -6.80 -10.51 -27.18
CA GLN A 150 -5.70 -10.00 -28.02
C GLN A 150 -4.61 -11.04 -28.27
N ALA A 151 -4.45 -12.02 -27.39
CA ALA A 151 -3.46 -13.09 -27.51
C ALA A 151 -3.73 -14.07 -28.68
N LYS A 152 -4.94 -14.03 -29.29
CA LYS A 152 -5.35 -14.88 -30.40
C LYS A 152 -4.97 -16.36 -30.19
N MET A 153 -5.31 -16.89 -29.05
CA MET A 153 -5.05 -18.27 -28.65
C MET A 153 -5.92 -19.24 -29.43
N PRO A 154 -5.55 -20.51 -29.54
CA PRO A 154 -6.45 -21.55 -30.04
C PRO A 154 -7.76 -21.60 -29.25
N GLU A 155 -8.89 -21.87 -29.92
CA GLU A 155 -10.24 -21.78 -29.34
C GLU A 155 -10.41 -22.61 -28.05
N GLU A 156 -9.75 -23.76 -27.95
CA GLU A 156 -9.77 -24.60 -26.74
C GLU A 156 -9.09 -23.90 -25.54
N VAL A 157 -7.97 -23.21 -25.77
CA VAL A 157 -7.19 -22.51 -24.75
C VAL A 157 -7.89 -21.22 -24.33
N GLU A 158 -8.49 -20.49 -25.27
CA GLU A 158 -9.27 -19.28 -25.01
C GLU A 158 -10.48 -19.61 -24.11
N ASN A 159 -11.23 -20.66 -24.43
CA ASN A 159 -12.35 -21.14 -23.63
C ASN A 159 -11.95 -21.54 -22.19
N GLU A 160 -10.78 -22.14 -22.01
CA GLU A 160 -10.26 -22.52 -20.69
C GLU A 160 -9.85 -21.27 -19.89
N ALA A 161 -9.16 -20.33 -20.52
CA ALA A 161 -8.77 -19.06 -19.91
C ALA A 161 -9.99 -18.22 -19.49
N GLU A 162 -11.05 -18.15 -20.33
CA GLU A 162 -12.31 -17.48 -19.95
C GLU A 162 -13.02 -18.15 -18.78
N LYS A 163 -12.98 -19.49 -18.68
CA LYS A 163 -13.55 -20.20 -17.54
C LYS A 163 -12.81 -19.91 -16.25
N GLU A 164 -11.48 -19.88 -16.29
CA GLU A 164 -10.68 -19.56 -15.09
C GLU A 164 -10.88 -18.09 -14.69
N LEU A 165 -10.93 -17.15 -15.63
CA LEU A 165 -11.25 -15.76 -15.38
C LEU A 165 -12.64 -15.60 -14.75
N LYS A 166 -13.62 -16.38 -15.20
CA LYS A 166 -14.97 -16.39 -14.62
C LYS A 166 -14.98 -16.94 -13.20
N LYS A 167 -14.18 -17.96 -12.90
CA LYS A 167 -14.00 -18.46 -11.52
C LYS A 167 -13.40 -17.39 -10.64
N LEU A 168 -12.31 -16.71 -11.08
CA LEU A 168 -11.69 -15.62 -10.36
C LEU A 168 -12.68 -14.48 -10.04
N ARG A 169 -13.54 -14.13 -11.01
CA ARG A 169 -14.61 -13.13 -10.80
C ARG A 169 -15.62 -13.52 -9.71
N MET A 170 -15.81 -14.81 -9.49
CA MET A 170 -16.75 -15.34 -8.48
C MET A 170 -16.10 -15.57 -7.12
N MET A 171 -14.78 -15.58 -7.06
CA MET A 171 -14.02 -15.76 -5.82
C MET A 171 -13.96 -14.45 -5.01
N SER A 172 -13.95 -14.59 -3.68
CA SER A 172 -13.74 -13.43 -2.82
C SER A 172 -12.30 -12.92 -2.99
N PRO A 173 -12.10 -11.59 -3.21
CA PRO A 173 -10.76 -11.01 -3.34
C PRO A 173 -9.83 -11.23 -2.13
N MET A 174 -10.35 -11.80 -1.06
CA MET A 174 -9.60 -12.13 0.16
C MET A 174 -9.29 -13.63 0.30
N SER A 175 -9.59 -14.46 -0.70
CA SER A 175 -9.18 -15.85 -0.65
C SER A 175 -7.70 -15.98 -1.01
N SER A 176 -7.00 -16.90 -0.34
CA SER A 176 -5.58 -17.18 -0.61
C SER A 176 -5.31 -17.74 -2.02
N GLU A 177 -6.37 -18.08 -2.75
CA GLU A 177 -6.33 -18.66 -4.10
C GLU A 177 -6.53 -17.60 -5.21
N ALA A 178 -6.83 -16.35 -4.83
CA ALA A 178 -7.02 -15.24 -5.76
C ALA A 178 -5.74 -14.38 -5.98
N ASN A 179 -4.65 -14.72 -5.27
CA ASN A 179 -3.35 -14.04 -5.38
C ASN A 179 -2.35 -14.88 -6.15
#